data_70fdd6980b49f004892755f79f30f1b2
#
_entry.id   70fdd6980b49f004892755f79f30f1b2
#
_cell.length_a   1.000
_cell.length_b   1.000
_cell.length_c   1.000
_cell.angle_alpha   90.00
_cell.angle_beta   90.00
_cell.angle_gamma   90.00
#
_symmetry.space_group_name_H-M   'P 1'
#
loop_
_entity.id
_entity.type
_entity.pdbx_description
1 polymer ?
#
loop_
_entity_poly.entity_id
_entity_poly.type
_entity_poly.pdbx_seq_one_letter_code
_entity_poly.pdbx_strand_id
1 'polypeptide(L)'
;MQSRQTILQILKQYKPLLQQKYPVKQIGLFGSYARGDAHAESDVDVVVELAAPMGLNFVAMANEIEDLLGIKTDVVPLQSLDNKFFQRVEKDIIYVW
;
A
#
# COMPACT_ATOMS: atom_id res chain seq x y z
N MET A 1 -5.41 12.65 -11.60
CA MET A 1 -4.37 11.71 -11.14
C MET A 1 -3.61 12.35 -9.98
N GLN A 2 -3.44 11.62 -8.90
CA GLN A 2 -2.70 12.14 -7.75
C GLN A 2 -1.20 11.93 -7.96
N SER A 3 -0.38 12.77 -7.33
CA SER A 3 1.05 12.62 -7.38
C SER A 3 1.54 11.56 -6.39
N ARG A 4 2.71 10.99 -6.65
CA ARG A 4 3.35 10.06 -5.73
C ARG A 4 3.53 10.69 -4.34
N GLN A 5 3.95 11.95 -4.30
CA GLN A 5 4.18 12.63 -3.04
C GLN A 5 2.89 12.76 -2.22
N THR A 6 1.78 13.10 -2.86
CA THR A 6 0.49 13.22 -2.19
C THR A 6 0.07 11.87 -1.61
N ILE A 7 0.22 10.79 -2.39
CA ILE A 7 -0.12 9.45 -1.93
C ILE A 7 0.72 9.06 -0.71
N LEU A 8 2.04 9.30 -0.79
CA LEU A 8 2.93 8.96 0.31
C LEU A 8 2.61 9.77 1.57
N GLN A 9 2.25 11.04 1.41
CA GLN A 9 1.87 11.87 2.55
C GLN A 9 0.61 11.36 3.23
N ILE A 10 -0.40 10.96 2.45
CA ILE A 10 -1.63 10.42 3.00
C ILE A 10 -1.35 9.13 3.75
N LEU A 11 -0.59 8.21 3.14
CA LEU A 11 -0.25 6.96 3.79
C LEU A 11 0.54 7.17 5.07
N LYS A 12 1.48 8.10 5.05
CA LYS A 12 2.27 8.43 6.24
C LYS A 12 1.39 9.01 7.36
N GLN A 13 0.47 9.90 6.99
CA GLN A 13 -0.42 10.55 7.95
C GLN A 13 -1.33 9.55 8.65
N TYR A 14 -1.85 8.57 7.91
CA TYR A 14 -2.83 7.63 8.45
C TYR A 14 -2.22 6.33 8.95
N LYS A 15 -0.91 6.11 8.76
CA LYS A 15 -0.25 4.89 9.23
C LYS A 15 -0.47 4.64 10.73
N PRO A 16 -0.28 5.63 11.63
CA PRO A 16 -0.52 5.39 13.06
C PRO A 16 -1.95 4.96 13.36
N LEU A 17 -2.93 5.57 12.69
CA LEU A 17 -4.33 5.19 12.88
C LEU A 17 -4.59 3.76 12.42
N LEU A 18 -4.04 3.39 11.26
CA LEU A 18 -4.17 2.03 10.75
C LEU A 18 -3.51 1.02 11.69
N GLN A 19 -2.37 1.38 12.26
CA GLN A 19 -1.68 0.52 13.23
C GLN A 19 -2.46 0.33 14.52
N GLN A 20 -3.27 1.32 14.91
CA GLN A 20 -4.14 1.18 16.09
C GLN A 20 -5.28 0.21 15.84
N LYS A 21 -5.76 0.14 14.62
CA LYS A 21 -6.94 -0.67 14.26
C LYS A 21 -6.59 -2.06 13.75
N TYR A 22 -5.42 -2.21 13.14
CA TYR A 22 -5.03 -3.43 12.42
C TYR A 22 -3.58 -3.79 12.74
N PRO A 23 -3.20 -5.07 12.60
CA PRO A 23 -1.82 -5.50 12.88
C PRO A 23 -0.88 -5.14 11.73
N VAL A 24 -0.69 -3.86 11.48
CA VAL A 24 0.14 -3.34 10.40
C VAL A 24 1.53 -3.00 10.94
N LYS A 25 2.58 -3.61 10.37
CA LYS A 25 3.97 -3.28 10.69
C LYS A 25 4.51 -2.19 9.78
N GLN A 26 4.28 -2.33 8.47
CA GLN A 26 4.80 -1.41 7.47
C GLN A 26 3.79 -1.25 6.35
N ILE A 27 3.80 -0.07 5.72
CA ILE A 27 3.03 0.24 4.53
C ILE A 27 4.00 0.76 3.49
N GLY A 28 3.87 0.28 2.24
CA GLY A 28 4.71 0.73 1.16
C GLY A 28 3.92 0.96 -0.10
N LEU A 29 4.44 1.83 -0.94
CA LEU A 29 3.92 2.10 -2.28
C LEU A 29 4.82 1.37 -3.27
N PHE A 30 4.22 0.67 -4.24
CA PHE A 30 5.01 0.02 -5.29
C PHE A 30 4.29 0.20 -6.63
N GLY A 31 4.79 -0.45 -7.67
CA GLY A 31 4.18 -0.36 -8.98
C GLY A 31 4.42 0.98 -9.68
N SER A 32 3.51 1.33 -10.60
CA SER A 32 3.72 2.47 -11.49
C SER A 32 3.83 3.81 -10.76
N TYR A 33 3.05 4.01 -9.70
CA TYR A 33 3.15 5.25 -8.92
C TYR A 33 4.49 5.38 -8.20
N ALA A 34 5.03 4.27 -7.71
CA ALA A 34 6.34 4.28 -7.04
C ALA A 34 7.45 4.55 -8.05
N ARG A 35 7.37 3.95 -9.25
CA ARG A 35 8.36 4.16 -10.29
C ARG A 35 8.27 5.53 -10.96
N GLY A 36 7.12 6.19 -10.87
CA GLY A 36 6.92 7.49 -11.51
C GLY A 36 6.41 7.39 -12.95
N ASP A 37 5.95 6.22 -13.39
CA ASP A 37 5.42 6.02 -14.74
C ASP A 37 3.92 5.78 -14.76
N ALA A 38 3.22 6.20 -13.70
CA ALA A 38 1.77 6.10 -13.64
C ALA A 38 1.10 7.04 -14.64
N HIS A 39 -0.07 6.62 -15.12
CA HIS A 39 -0.90 7.44 -15.99
C HIS A 39 -2.33 7.48 -15.44
N ALA A 40 -3.22 8.20 -16.14
CA ALA A 40 -4.56 8.50 -15.60
C ALA A 40 -5.37 7.25 -15.24
N GLU A 41 -5.11 6.12 -15.90
CA GLU A 41 -5.84 4.88 -15.65
C GLU A 41 -5.09 3.91 -14.72
N SER A 42 -3.92 4.30 -14.23
CA SER A 42 -3.15 3.43 -13.33
C SER A 42 -3.81 3.32 -11.97
N ASP A 43 -3.81 2.11 -11.40
CA ASP A 43 -4.22 1.90 -10.02
C ASP A 43 -3.03 2.17 -9.10
N VAL A 44 -3.31 2.53 -7.87
CA VAL A 44 -2.28 2.66 -6.84
C VAL A 44 -2.02 1.28 -6.25
N ASP A 45 -0.77 0.87 -6.19
CA ASP A 45 -0.38 -0.42 -5.62
C ASP A 45 0.26 -0.20 -4.25
N VAL A 46 -0.39 -0.75 -3.23
CA VAL A 46 0.07 -0.62 -1.83
C VAL A 46 0.38 -2.00 -1.29
N VAL A 47 1.53 -2.13 -0.66
CA VAL A 47 1.92 -3.36 0.04
C VAL A 47 1.89 -3.08 1.54
N VAL A 48 1.35 -4.03 2.31
CA VAL A 48 1.25 -3.91 3.76
C VAL A 48 1.93 -5.11 4.39
N GLU A 49 2.91 -4.85 5.23
CA GLU A 49 3.51 -5.90 6.05
C GLU A 49 2.68 -6.07 7.31
N LEU A 50 2.20 -7.30 7.57
CA LEU A 50 1.33 -7.61 8.68
C LEU A 50 2.11 -8.26 9.82
N ALA A 51 1.78 -7.87 11.06
CA ALA A 51 2.34 -8.51 12.25
C ALA A 51 1.59 -9.78 12.63
N ALA A 52 0.35 -9.95 12.12
CA ALA A 52 -0.49 -11.10 12.41
C ALA A 52 -1.49 -11.30 11.28
N PRO A 53 -2.02 -12.52 11.08
CA PRO A 53 -3.07 -12.75 10.07
C PRO A 53 -4.31 -11.92 10.36
N MET A 54 -4.99 -11.45 9.32
CA MET A 54 -6.15 -10.58 9.46
C MET A 54 -7.47 -11.21 9.00
N GLY A 55 -7.41 -12.24 8.15
CA GLY A 55 -8.64 -12.81 7.60
C GLY A 55 -9.47 -11.77 6.86
N LEU A 56 -10.77 -11.75 7.14
CA LEU A 56 -11.70 -10.83 6.46
C LEU A 56 -11.44 -9.36 6.80
N ASN A 57 -10.78 -9.08 7.91
CA ASN A 57 -10.43 -7.69 8.26
C ASN A 57 -9.47 -7.07 7.26
N PHE A 58 -8.75 -7.89 6.49
CA PHE A 58 -7.87 -7.37 5.46
C PHE A 58 -8.66 -6.61 4.39
N VAL A 59 -9.81 -7.13 3.98
CA VAL A 59 -10.66 -6.47 2.99
C VAL A 59 -11.15 -5.12 3.51
N ALA A 60 -11.55 -5.07 4.77
CA ALA A 60 -11.99 -3.81 5.40
C ALA A 60 -10.86 -2.78 5.41
N MET A 61 -9.65 -3.22 5.75
CA MET A 61 -8.48 -2.34 5.75
C MET A 61 -8.16 -1.84 4.35
N ALA A 62 -8.20 -2.72 3.35
CA ALA A 62 -7.92 -2.37 1.97
C ALA A 62 -8.92 -1.32 1.46
N ASN A 63 -10.20 -1.50 1.78
CA ASN A 63 -11.22 -0.52 1.41
C ASN A 63 -11.01 0.81 2.11
N GLU A 64 -10.60 0.79 3.36
CA GLU A 64 -10.30 2.01 4.11
C GLU A 64 -9.13 2.78 3.48
N ILE A 65 -8.08 2.08 3.10
CA ILE A 65 -6.93 2.70 2.44
C ILE A 65 -7.35 3.32 1.10
N GLU A 66 -8.15 2.60 0.32
CA GLU A 66 -8.65 3.13 -0.95
C GLU A 66 -9.49 4.39 -0.74
N ASP A 67 -10.35 4.39 0.27
CA ASP A 67 -11.16 5.56 0.59
C ASP A 67 -10.29 6.76 1.00
N LEU A 68 -9.24 6.51 1.78
CA LEU A 68 -8.33 7.58 2.21
C LEU A 68 -7.60 8.19 1.02
N LEU A 69 -7.21 7.38 0.05
CA LEU A 69 -6.49 7.87 -1.13
C LEU A 69 -7.43 8.49 -2.15
N GLY A 70 -8.70 8.09 -2.16
CA GLY A 70 -9.68 8.62 -3.11
C GLY A 70 -9.43 8.18 -4.55
N ILE A 71 -8.71 7.09 -4.75
CA ILE A 71 -8.36 6.55 -6.06
C ILE A 71 -8.34 5.04 -5.96
N LYS A 72 -8.64 4.35 -7.06
CA LYS A 72 -8.63 2.89 -7.06
C LYS A 72 -7.26 2.36 -6.62
N THR A 73 -7.27 1.50 -5.61
CA THR A 73 -6.06 1.05 -4.94
C THR A 73 -6.09 -0.46 -4.77
N ASP A 74 -4.98 -1.09 -5.14
CA ASP A 74 -4.74 -2.51 -4.94
C ASP A 74 -3.88 -2.66 -3.69
N VAL A 75 -4.42 -3.28 -2.65
CA VAL A 75 -3.68 -3.49 -1.40
C VAL A 75 -3.36 -4.97 -1.27
N VAL A 76 -2.09 -5.28 -1.14
CA VAL A 76 -1.64 -6.68 -1.01
C VAL A 76 -0.80 -6.85 0.26
N PRO A 77 -0.94 -8.00 0.94
CA PRO A 77 -0.06 -8.27 2.08
C PRO A 77 1.32 -8.67 1.56
N LEU A 78 2.37 -8.12 2.18
CA LEU A 78 3.74 -8.43 1.79
C LEU A 78 4.00 -9.93 1.81
N GLN A 79 3.44 -10.62 2.79
CA GLN A 79 3.63 -12.06 2.99
C GLN A 79 3.01 -12.92 1.89
N SER A 80 2.10 -12.35 1.09
CA SER A 80 1.46 -13.09 0.00
C SER A 80 2.25 -13.02 -1.30
N LEU A 81 3.26 -12.18 -1.39
CA LEU A 81 4.06 -12.05 -2.60
C LEU A 81 5.04 -13.23 -2.69
N ASP A 82 5.06 -13.90 -3.84
CA ASP A 82 6.04 -14.97 -4.02
C ASP A 82 7.44 -14.37 -4.20
N ASN A 83 8.48 -15.21 -4.03
CA ASN A 83 9.84 -14.73 -4.04
C ASN A 83 10.24 -14.05 -5.35
N LYS A 84 9.78 -14.58 -6.48
CA LYS A 84 10.14 -14.01 -7.78
C LYS A 84 9.51 -12.64 -7.97
N PHE A 85 8.25 -12.51 -7.61
CA PHE A 85 7.55 -11.23 -7.72
C PHE A 85 8.16 -10.22 -6.76
N PHE A 86 8.42 -10.61 -5.52
CA PHE A 86 9.03 -9.73 -4.52
C PHE A 86 10.38 -9.22 -4.99
N GLN A 87 11.22 -10.09 -5.54
CA GLN A 87 12.55 -9.68 -6.03
C GLN A 87 12.46 -8.64 -7.14
N ARG A 88 11.40 -8.71 -7.97
CA ARG A 88 11.22 -7.75 -9.05
C ARG A 88 10.75 -6.39 -8.55
N VAL A 89 9.88 -6.36 -7.52
CA VAL A 89 9.27 -5.11 -7.06
C VAL A 89 9.97 -4.51 -5.86
N GLU A 90 10.79 -5.29 -5.15
CA GLU A 90 11.43 -4.88 -3.91
C GLU A 90 12.15 -3.54 -4.02
N LYS A 91 12.89 -3.35 -5.09
CA LYS A 91 13.67 -2.13 -5.30
C LYS A 91 12.78 -0.91 -5.56
N ASP A 92 11.54 -1.14 -5.97
CA ASP A 92 10.60 -0.06 -6.26
C ASP A 92 9.72 0.29 -5.05
N ILE A 93 9.72 -0.53 -4.00
CA ILE A 93 8.88 -0.28 -2.84
C ILE A 93 9.40 0.94 -2.07
N ILE A 94 8.50 1.90 -1.85
CA ILE A 94 8.77 3.06 -1.01
C ILE A 94 7.97 2.89 0.27
N TYR A 95 8.64 2.51 1.34
CA TYR A 95 7.98 2.37 2.65
C TYR A 95 7.76 3.73 3.27
N VAL A 96 6.59 3.90 3.93
CA VAL A 96 6.30 5.14 4.66
C VAL A 96 6.68 4.95 6.13
N TRP A 97 7.20 6.02 6.72
CA TRP A 97 7.70 6.03 8.10
C TRP A 97 6.86 6.90 9.01
#